data_35dbbd699e9ab31d98268eddcab7f48a
#
_entry.id   35dbbd699e9ab31d98268eddcab7f48a
#
_cell.length_a   1.000
_cell.length_b   1.000
_cell.length_c   1.000
_cell.angle_alpha   90.00
_cell.angle_beta   90.00
_cell.angle_gamma   90.00
#
_symmetry.space_group_name_H-M   'P 1'
#
loop_
_entity.id
_entity.type
_entity.pdbx_description
1 polymer ?
#
loop_
_entity_poly.entity_id
_entity_poly.type
_entity_poly.pdbx_seq_one_letter_code
_entity_poly.pdbx_strand_id
1 'polypeptide(L)'
;MTLILALDFGGTKLAAATVKGGAKEWLYHESRFSPANGDALTDLEIMRSLIDSVLKGRKPDAIGVSFGGPVDATTGLVRLSHHVPGWENVPLKQILEEDYYTPVSIDNDANVAAVGEHRFGAGQGYDSLFYITISTGVGGGWILDGKLWRGALGMAGEIGHMVVDPRGPLCLCGKRGCVERLASGPYMAQNAREMLEKEPPSANGKVRGDVLRYLTGNDLNLLTGKVISTAAANGDEIAQEVLYRGAWALGVGIGNVANLMNPQRFVLGGGVTKAGDNFWTVVRKVARETALPEVNFEIVRALLGDDAPLWGAVALGLSVLD
;
A
#
# COMPACT_ATOMS: atom_id res chain seq x y z
N MET A 1 21.09 -12.24 21.81
CA MET A 1 20.70 -12.07 20.40
C MET A 1 19.35 -11.40 20.40
N THR A 2 19.24 -10.20 19.84
CA THR A 2 18.01 -9.39 19.81
C THR A 2 16.90 -10.11 19.06
N LEU A 3 15.73 -10.24 19.66
CA LEU A 3 14.51 -10.81 19.07
C LEU A 3 13.51 -9.67 18.80
N ILE A 4 13.18 -9.42 17.56
CA ILE A 4 12.18 -8.43 17.16
C ILE A 4 10.88 -9.13 16.81
N LEU A 5 9.77 -8.62 17.36
CA LEU A 5 8.41 -8.97 16.96
C LEU A 5 7.91 -7.88 15.98
N ALA A 6 7.55 -8.27 14.79
CA ALA A 6 6.97 -7.41 13.77
C ALA A 6 5.49 -7.75 13.61
N LEU A 7 4.64 -6.73 13.63
CA LEU A 7 3.19 -6.83 13.49
C LEU A 7 2.70 -5.97 12.33
N ASP A 8 1.74 -6.50 11.56
CA ASP A 8 1.05 -5.76 10.51
C ASP A 8 -0.47 -5.88 10.70
N PHE A 9 -1.10 -4.76 11.03
CA PHE A 9 -2.55 -4.61 11.13
C PHE A 9 -3.06 -4.03 9.81
N GLY A 10 -3.14 -4.87 8.78
CA GLY A 10 -3.74 -4.48 7.50
C GLY A 10 -5.27 -4.48 7.55
N GLY A 11 -5.89 -3.77 6.60
CA GLY A 11 -7.37 -3.66 6.55
C GLY A 11 -8.13 -4.96 6.23
N THR A 12 -7.44 -6.03 5.85
CA THR A 12 -8.05 -7.32 5.48
C THR A 12 -7.27 -8.50 6.05
N LYS A 13 -5.99 -8.31 6.28
CA LYS A 13 -5.06 -9.36 6.71
C LYS A 13 -4.23 -8.83 7.88
N LEU A 14 -4.12 -9.63 8.92
CA LEU A 14 -3.26 -9.43 10.06
C LEU A 14 -2.07 -10.37 9.95
N ALA A 15 -0.87 -9.91 10.26
CA ALA A 15 0.32 -10.73 10.20
C ALA A 15 1.26 -10.45 11.39
N ALA A 16 1.92 -11.49 11.87
CA ALA A 16 2.96 -11.42 12.89
C ALA A 16 4.17 -12.22 12.45
N ALA A 17 5.34 -11.69 12.71
CA ALA A 17 6.60 -12.37 12.45
C ALA A 17 7.63 -12.09 13.54
N THR A 18 8.56 -13.02 13.72
CA THR A 18 9.74 -12.82 14.57
C THR A 18 11.00 -12.94 13.74
N VAL A 19 11.98 -12.09 14.06
CA VAL A 19 13.29 -12.09 13.43
C VAL A 19 14.39 -11.90 14.49
N LYS A 20 15.53 -12.54 14.29
CA LYS A 20 16.74 -12.23 15.08
C LYS A 20 17.41 -11.00 14.48
N GLY A 21 17.85 -10.06 15.34
CA GLY A 21 18.55 -8.84 14.89
C GLY A 21 19.68 -9.17 13.92
N GLY A 22 19.70 -8.50 12.78
CA GLY A 22 20.67 -8.72 11.70
C GLY A 22 20.34 -9.86 10.73
N ALA A 23 19.33 -10.71 11.00
CA ALA A 23 18.88 -11.73 10.03
C ALA A 23 18.03 -11.12 8.93
N LYS A 24 18.06 -11.76 7.75
CA LYS A 24 17.25 -11.41 6.57
C LYS A 24 16.14 -12.44 6.29
N GLU A 25 15.84 -13.28 7.26
CA GLU A 25 14.85 -14.35 7.18
C GLU A 25 14.00 -14.36 8.44
N TRP A 26 12.72 -14.70 8.26
CA TRP A 26 11.80 -14.90 9.35
C TRP A 26 12.22 -16.10 10.21
N LEU A 27 12.24 -15.95 11.52
CA LEU A 27 12.32 -17.07 12.44
C LEU A 27 10.99 -17.82 12.50
N TYR A 28 9.89 -17.05 12.55
CA TYR A 28 8.52 -17.51 12.39
C TYR A 28 7.71 -16.40 11.76
N HIS A 29 6.71 -16.78 10.95
CA HIS A 29 5.79 -15.87 10.28
C HIS A 29 4.43 -16.54 10.14
N GLU A 30 3.39 -15.88 10.59
CA GLU A 30 1.99 -16.30 10.42
C GLU A 30 1.10 -15.12 10.06
N SER A 31 -0.01 -15.42 9.40
CA SER A 31 -1.01 -14.43 9.06
C SER A 31 -2.41 -15.02 9.05
N ARG A 32 -3.42 -14.17 9.32
CA ARG A 32 -4.84 -14.52 9.27
C ARG A 32 -5.62 -13.37 8.64
N PHE A 33 -6.74 -13.70 8.00
CA PHE A 33 -7.67 -12.69 7.52
C PHE A 33 -8.51 -12.17 8.69
N SER A 34 -8.71 -10.85 8.72
CA SER A 34 -9.72 -10.22 9.56
C SER A 34 -11.10 -10.59 9.02
N PRO A 35 -12.07 -11.00 9.86
CA PRO A 35 -13.44 -11.27 9.41
C PRO A 35 -14.09 -10.02 8.83
N ALA A 36 -14.92 -10.18 7.81
CA ALA A 36 -15.60 -9.06 7.14
C ALA A 36 -16.51 -8.22 8.07
N ASN A 37 -16.96 -8.82 9.18
CA ASN A 37 -17.77 -8.17 10.23
C ASN A 37 -17.00 -8.00 11.55
N GLY A 38 -15.68 -8.13 11.53
CA GLY A 38 -14.81 -7.92 12.68
C GLY A 38 -14.69 -6.43 13.04
N ASP A 39 -14.23 -6.21 14.25
CA ASP A 39 -13.91 -4.90 14.80
C ASP A 39 -12.49 -4.88 15.39
N ALA A 40 -12.10 -3.76 15.98
CA ALA A 40 -10.78 -3.61 16.61
C ALA A 40 -10.51 -4.66 17.70
N LEU A 41 -11.52 -5.06 18.47
CA LEU A 41 -11.35 -6.10 19.52
C LEU A 41 -11.08 -7.46 18.87
N THR A 42 -11.82 -7.81 17.82
CA THR A 42 -11.60 -9.01 17.02
C THR A 42 -10.19 -9.06 16.45
N ASP A 43 -9.72 -7.94 15.87
CA ASP A 43 -8.37 -7.85 15.33
C ASP A 43 -7.29 -8.00 16.41
N LEU A 44 -7.49 -7.40 17.59
CA LEU A 44 -6.58 -7.56 18.73
C LEU A 44 -6.53 -9.00 19.24
N GLU A 45 -7.66 -9.70 19.32
CA GLU A 45 -7.70 -11.11 19.73
C GLU A 45 -6.97 -12.01 18.73
N ILE A 46 -7.21 -11.80 17.43
CA ILE A 46 -6.50 -12.54 16.37
C ILE A 46 -4.99 -12.25 16.45
N MET A 47 -4.62 -10.97 16.63
CA MET A 47 -3.21 -10.59 16.70
C MET A 47 -2.52 -11.19 17.92
N ARG A 48 -3.13 -11.19 19.09
CA ARG A 48 -2.59 -11.87 20.29
C ARG A 48 -2.34 -13.36 20.02
N SER A 49 -3.29 -14.05 19.38
CA SER A 49 -3.11 -15.46 18.99
C SER A 49 -1.96 -15.66 18.00
N LEU A 50 -1.77 -14.74 17.04
CA LEU A 50 -0.64 -14.76 16.11
C LEU A 50 0.69 -14.53 16.83
N ILE A 51 0.73 -13.57 17.76
CA ILE A 51 1.91 -13.26 18.57
C ILE A 51 2.35 -14.49 19.39
N ASP A 52 1.42 -15.15 20.07
CA ASP A 52 1.71 -16.36 20.85
C ASP A 52 2.30 -17.46 19.96
N SER A 53 1.74 -17.63 18.77
CA SER A 53 2.20 -18.64 17.80
C SER A 53 3.62 -18.36 17.28
N VAL A 54 3.99 -17.10 17.00
CA VAL A 54 5.33 -16.77 16.48
C VAL A 54 6.37 -16.57 17.57
N LEU A 55 5.98 -16.19 18.80
CA LEU A 55 6.89 -16.07 19.95
C LEU A 55 7.24 -17.42 20.56
N LYS A 56 6.31 -18.36 20.61
CA LYS A 56 6.50 -19.69 21.24
C LYS A 56 7.07 -19.60 22.66
N GLY A 57 6.49 -18.73 23.48
CA GLY A 57 6.88 -18.50 24.86
C GLY A 57 8.16 -17.67 25.06
N ARG A 58 8.73 -17.11 24.00
CA ARG A 58 9.88 -16.19 24.11
C ARG A 58 9.39 -14.76 24.31
N LYS A 59 10.19 -13.94 24.97
CA LYS A 59 9.96 -12.51 25.12
C LYS A 59 10.72 -11.77 24.01
N PRO A 60 10.07 -10.87 23.25
CA PRO A 60 10.76 -10.01 22.30
C PRO A 60 11.52 -8.89 23.04
N ASP A 61 12.59 -8.38 22.44
CA ASP A 61 13.32 -7.22 22.96
C ASP A 61 12.67 -5.90 22.51
N ALA A 62 12.02 -5.89 21.33
CA ALA A 62 11.23 -4.78 20.83
C ALA A 62 10.12 -5.27 19.92
N ILE A 63 9.07 -4.43 19.78
CA ILE A 63 7.93 -4.64 18.88
C ILE A 63 7.86 -3.48 17.89
N GLY A 64 7.81 -3.80 16.61
CA GLY A 64 7.47 -2.85 15.56
C GLY A 64 6.09 -3.15 14.99
N VAL A 65 5.33 -2.10 14.68
CA VAL A 65 3.94 -2.23 14.22
C VAL A 65 3.71 -1.38 12.97
N SER A 66 3.16 -2.03 11.95
CA SER A 66 2.54 -1.42 10.79
C SER A 66 1.03 -1.39 10.99
N PHE A 67 0.39 -0.24 10.74
CA PHE A 67 -1.06 -0.11 10.86
C PHE A 67 -1.68 0.50 9.59
N GLY A 68 -2.70 -0.16 9.05
CA GLY A 68 -3.43 0.25 7.84
C GLY A 68 -4.42 1.40 8.09
N GLY A 69 -3.92 2.54 8.50
CA GLY A 69 -4.69 3.74 8.79
C GLY A 69 -3.84 4.86 9.39
N PRO A 70 -4.41 6.05 9.63
CA PRO A 70 -3.70 7.16 10.26
C PRO A 70 -3.28 6.85 11.71
N VAL A 71 -2.00 7.04 11.99
CA VAL A 71 -1.38 6.82 13.31
C VAL A 71 -0.63 8.08 13.74
N ASP A 72 -0.77 8.43 14.99
CA ASP A 72 0.15 9.36 15.66
C ASP A 72 1.37 8.56 16.13
N ALA A 73 2.43 8.57 15.34
CA ALA A 73 3.63 7.77 15.62
C ALA A 73 4.35 8.18 16.93
N THR A 74 4.12 9.39 17.44
CA THR A 74 4.72 9.88 18.69
C THR A 74 4.04 9.24 19.91
N THR A 75 2.72 9.25 19.93
CA THR A 75 1.92 8.71 21.03
C THR A 75 1.56 7.23 20.84
N GLY A 76 1.63 6.73 19.60
CA GLY A 76 1.18 5.39 19.24
C GLY A 76 -0.32 5.23 19.20
N LEU A 77 -1.04 6.35 19.05
CA LEU A 77 -2.50 6.39 18.97
C LEU A 77 -2.94 6.12 17.53
N VAL A 78 -3.71 5.08 17.32
CA VAL A 78 -4.45 4.88 16.06
C VAL A 78 -5.59 5.88 16.01
N ARG A 79 -5.66 6.72 14.97
CA ARG A 79 -6.71 7.73 14.82
C ARG A 79 -8.02 7.11 14.36
N LEU A 80 -7.95 6.25 13.37
CA LEU A 80 -9.08 5.48 12.84
C LEU A 80 -8.58 4.36 11.89
N SER A 81 -9.47 3.45 11.51
CA SER A 81 -9.30 2.59 10.34
C SER A 81 -10.45 2.84 9.36
N HIS A 82 -10.14 2.89 8.06
CA HIS A 82 -11.17 2.99 7.01
C HIS A 82 -11.82 1.65 6.66
N HIS A 83 -11.29 0.55 7.17
CA HIS A 83 -11.68 -0.81 6.80
C HIS A 83 -12.31 -1.60 7.96
N VAL A 84 -11.88 -1.33 9.19
CA VAL A 84 -12.29 -2.07 10.38
C VAL A 84 -12.81 -1.07 11.43
N PRO A 85 -14.07 -1.19 11.89
CA PRO A 85 -14.63 -0.29 12.90
C PRO A 85 -14.00 -0.50 14.27
N GLY A 86 -14.14 0.49 15.15
CA GLY A 86 -13.70 0.41 16.54
C GLY A 86 -12.24 0.80 16.78
N TRP A 87 -11.51 1.20 15.74
CA TRP A 87 -10.13 1.68 15.85
C TRP A 87 -10.01 3.19 16.14
N GLU A 88 -11.13 3.88 16.39
CA GLU A 88 -11.13 5.33 16.63
C GLU A 88 -10.47 5.68 17.98
N ASN A 89 -9.31 6.34 17.89
CA ASN A 89 -8.50 6.78 19.05
C ASN A 89 -8.05 5.64 19.98
N VAL A 90 -7.68 4.49 19.41
CA VAL A 90 -7.16 3.34 20.17
C VAL A 90 -5.67 3.54 20.46
N PRO A 91 -5.21 3.48 21.73
CA PRO A 91 -3.80 3.63 22.12
C PRO A 91 -3.04 2.32 21.92
N LEU A 92 -2.91 1.86 20.66
CA LEU A 92 -2.39 0.53 20.33
C LEU A 92 -0.96 0.29 20.86
N LYS A 93 -0.11 1.32 20.83
CA LYS A 93 1.24 1.22 21.40
C LYS A 93 1.17 0.88 22.89
N GLN A 94 0.38 1.62 23.66
CA GLN A 94 0.26 1.40 25.10
C GLN A 94 -0.30 0.00 25.40
N ILE A 95 -1.33 -0.43 24.67
CA ILE A 95 -1.91 -1.78 24.83
C ILE A 95 -0.84 -2.85 24.67
N LEU A 96 -0.02 -2.76 23.63
CA LEU A 96 1.02 -3.74 23.37
C LEU A 96 2.19 -3.65 24.36
N GLU A 97 2.54 -2.44 24.83
CA GLU A 97 3.56 -2.25 25.88
C GLU A 97 3.12 -2.85 27.21
N GLU A 98 1.84 -2.71 27.57
CA GLU A 98 1.25 -3.30 28.77
C GLU A 98 1.13 -4.83 28.67
N ASP A 99 0.70 -5.36 27.52
CA ASP A 99 0.52 -6.80 27.31
C ASP A 99 1.86 -7.56 27.32
N TYR A 100 2.94 -6.97 26.75
CA TYR A 100 4.20 -7.69 26.53
C TYR A 100 5.39 -7.16 27.34
N TYR A 101 5.23 -6.06 28.07
CA TYR A 101 6.32 -5.41 28.85
C TYR A 101 7.57 -5.16 27.99
N THR A 102 7.37 -4.64 26.78
CA THR A 102 8.39 -4.52 25.73
C THR A 102 8.17 -3.21 24.98
N PRO A 103 9.25 -2.44 24.66
CA PRO A 103 9.09 -1.18 23.94
C PRO A 103 8.50 -1.39 22.53
N VAL A 104 7.58 -0.50 22.15
CA VAL A 104 6.82 -0.57 20.89
C VAL A 104 7.05 0.69 20.06
N SER A 105 7.28 0.52 18.75
CA SER A 105 7.21 1.58 17.75
C SER A 105 6.14 1.25 16.72
N ILE A 106 5.32 2.24 16.38
CA ILE A 106 4.21 2.07 15.44
C ILE A 106 4.17 3.22 14.44
N ASP A 107 3.77 2.91 13.20
CA ASP A 107 3.50 3.92 12.17
C ASP A 107 2.44 3.43 11.16
N ASN A 108 2.02 4.34 10.28
CA ASN A 108 1.16 3.99 9.15
C ASN A 108 1.85 3.02 8.19
N ASP A 109 1.08 2.13 7.57
CA ASP A 109 1.55 1.04 6.71
C ASP A 109 2.43 1.50 5.54
N ALA A 110 2.09 2.61 4.87
CA ALA A 110 2.89 3.14 3.76
C ALA A 110 4.24 3.69 4.26
N ASN A 111 4.26 4.37 5.40
CA ASN A 111 5.49 4.82 6.06
C ASN A 111 6.36 3.65 6.48
N VAL A 112 5.75 2.62 7.08
CA VAL A 112 6.45 1.42 7.53
C VAL A 112 7.03 0.66 6.34
N ALA A 113 6.26 0.49 5.26
CA ALA A 113 6.76 -0.13 4.04
C ALA A 113 7.90 0.66 3.39
N ALA A 114 7.86 2.00 3.42
CA ALA A 114 8.97 2.84 2.96
C ALA A 114 10.26 2.58 3.75
N VAL A 115 10.16 2.46 5.07
CA VAL A 115 11.30 2.12 5.94
C VAL A 115 11.81 0.70 5.65
N GLY A 116 10.90 -0.26 5.42
CA GLY A 116 11.24 -1.62 5.05
C GLY A 116 12.03 -1.68 3.74
N GLU A 117 11.50 -1.07 2.69
CA GLU A 117 12.18 -1.02 1.39
C GLU A 117 13.50 -0.25 1.44
N HIS A 118 13.58 0.80 2.24
CA HIS A 118 14.82 1.54 2.44
C HIS A 118 15.89 0.68 3.13
N ARG A 119 15.55 -0.05 4.18
CA ARG A 119 16.51 -0.79 4.99
C ARG A 119 16.85 -2.17 4.42
N PHE A 120 15.91 -2.86 3.78
CA PHE A 120 16.03 -4.27 3.38
C PHE A 120 15.71 -4.52 1.91
N GLY A 121 15.10 -3.58 1.20
CA GLY A 121 14.58 -3.77 -0.15
C GLY A 121 15.22 -2.88 -1.21
N ALA A 122 14.39 -2.41 -2.15
CA ALA A 122 14.78 -1.63 -3.33
C ALA A 122 15.33 -0.23 -3.01
N GLY A 123 15.17 0.24 -1.78
CA GLY A 123 15.65 1.55 -1.34
C GLY A 123 17.04 1.54 -0.71
N GLN A 124 17.71 0.39 -0.59
CA GLN A 124 19.04 0.31 0.01
C GLN A 124 20.06 1.17 -0.75
N GLY A 125 20.83 1.98 0.00
CA GLY A 125 21.86 2.87 -0.55
C GLY A 125 21.37 4.21 -1.09
N TYR A 126 20.08 4.54 -0.91
CA TYR A 126 19.49 5.81 -1.33
C TYR A 126 19.03 6.63 -0.13
N ASP A 127 19.53 7.84 0.02
CA ASP A 127 19.18 8.74 1.13
C ASP A 127 17.84 9.45 0.90
N SER A 128 17.37 9.53 -0.36
CA SER A 128 16.12 10.18 -0.72
C SER A 128 15.29 9.28 -1.63
N LEU A 129 14.19 8.76 -1.12
CA LEU A 129 13.25 7.96 -1.90
C LEU A 129 11.79 8.21 -1.49
N PHE A 130 10.89 7.91 -2.42
CA PHE A 130 9.46 7.89 -2.17
C PHE A 130 8.90 6.50 -2.48
N TYR A 131 8.39 5.84 -1.45
CA TYR A 131 7.65 4.60 -1.60
C TYR A 131 6.19 4.91 -1.92
N ILE A 132 5.61 4.16 -2.86
CA ILE A 132 4.19 4.27 -3.23
C ILE A 132 3.59 2.87 -3.22
N THR A 133 2.55 2.66 -2.43
CA THR A 133 1.72 1.45 -2.49
C THR A 133 0.50 1.72 -3.36
N ILE A 134 0.21 0.81 -4.31
CA ILE A 134 -0.97 0.86 -5.18
C ILE A 134 -1.71 -0.48 -5.03
N SER A 135 -2.78 -0.47 -4.22
CA SER A 135 -3.53 -1.68 -3.86
C SER A 135 -5.04 -1.37 -3.73
N THR A 136 -5.63 -1.54 -2.55
CA THR A 136 -7.00 -1.11 -2.23
C THR A 136 -7.11 0.41 -2.28
N GLY A 137 -6.06 1.11 -1.86
CA GLY A 137 -5.87 2.54 -1.99
C GLY A 137 -4.54 2.86 -2.68
N VAL A 138 -4.16 4.15 -2.63
CA VAL A 138 -2.84 4.64 -3.04
C VAL A 138 -2.27 5.49 -1.91
N GLY A 139 -1.23 5.00 -1.26
CA GLY A 139 -0.51 5.69 -0.19
C GLY A 139 0.96 5.87 -0.53
N GLY A 140 1.67 6.67 0.26
CA GLY A 140 3.11 6.86 0.10
C GLY A 140 3.84 7.12 1.41
N GLY A 141 5.14 6.85 1.41
CA GLY A 141 6.03 7.14 2.54
C GLY A 141 7.36 7.71 2.06
N TRP A 142 7.84 8.74 2.74
CA TRP A 142 9.06 9.45 2.41
C TRP A 142 10.25 9.00 3.24
N ILE A 143 11.36 8.73 2.58
CA ILE A 143 12.69 8.74 3.21
C ILE A 143 13.43 9.97 2.69
N LEU A 144 13.84 10.86 3.58
CA LEU A 144 14.63 12.05 3.30
C LEU A 144 15.85 12.04 4.22
N ASP A 145 17.04 12.24 3.66
CA ASP A 145 18.31 12.15 4.39
C ASP A 145 18.46 10.85 5.18
N GLY A 146 18.04 9.73 4.56
CA GLY A 146 18.09 8.40 5.16
C GLY A 146 17.07 8.16 6.29
N LYS A 147 16.13 9.09 6.54
CA LYS A 147 15.17 9.02 7.65
C LYS A 147 13.74 9.15 7.15
N LEU A 148 12.84 8.45 7.83
CA LEU A 148 11.40 8.58 7.58
C LEU A 148 10.92 10.01 7.89
N TRP A 149 10.34 10.67 6.89
CA TRP A 149 9.78 12.01 7.02
C TRP A 149 8.25 11.94 7.01
N ARG A 150 7.65 12.29 8.13
CA ARG A 150 6.20 12.19 8.35
C ARG A 150 5.44 13.49 8.07
N GLY A 151 6.17 14.60 7.85
CA GLY A 151 5.55 15.93 7.80
C GLY A 151 5.10 16.44 9.17
N ALA A 152 4.49 17.62 9.18
CA ALA A 152 4.13 18.30 10.42
C ALA A 152 3.08 17.55 11.27
N LEU A 153 2.16 16.83 10.61
CA LEU A 153 1.01 16.16 11.26
C LEU A 153 0.98 14.65 11.01
N GLY A 154 2.09 14.06 10.55
CA GLY A 154 2.14 12.65 10.21
C GLY A 154 1.47 12.28 8.88
N MET A 155 1.08 13.26 8.07
CA MET A 155 0.29 13.10 6.84
C MET A 155 1.12 13.33 5.56
N ALA A 156 2.45 13.25 5.61
CA ALA A 156 3.26 13.33 4.41
C ALA A 156 3.09 12.07 3.57
N GLY A 157 3.11 12.23 2.24
CA GLY A 157 3.06 11.09 1.33
C GLY A 157 1.68 10.78 0.75
N GLU A 158 0.66 11.60 0.98
CA GLU A 158 -0.72 11.44 0.50
C GLU A 158 -0.85 11.64 -1.03
N ILE A 159 0.02 10.99 -1.82
CA ILE A 159 0.02 11.06 -3.29
C ILE A 159 -1.30 10.57 -3.88
N GLY A 160 -1.95 9.62 -3.23
CA GLY A 160 -3.25 9.09 -3.66
C GLY A 160 -4.31 10.17 -3.79
N HIS A 161 -4.23 11.22 -2.97
CA HIS A 161 -5.18 12.33 -2.96
C HIS A 161 -4.71 13.56 -3.75
N MET A 162 -3.60 13.45 -4.48
CA MET A 162 -3.18 14.44 -5.46
C MET A 162 -4.15 14.45 -6.63
N VAL A 163 -4.71 15.61 -6.95
CA VAL A 163 -5.59 15.81 -8.11
C VAL A 163 -4.74 15.88 -9.38
N VAL A 164 -4.93 14.95 -10.31
CA VAL A 164 -4.24 14.89 -11.60
C VAL A 164 -5.18 15.09 -12.79
N ASP A 165 -6.49 14.92 -12.58
CA ASP A 165 -7.53 15.23 -13.57
C ASP A 165 -8.70 15.98 -12.89
N PRO A 166 -8.70 17.33 -12.88
CA PRO A 166 -9.75 18.11 -12.22
C PRO A 166 -11.17 17.85 -12.75
N ARG A 167 -11.30 17.28 -13.96
CA ARG A 167 -12.58 16.90 -14.58
C ARG A 167 -12.90 15.42 -14.40
N GLY A 168 -12.03 14.69 -13.71
CA GLY A 168 -12.14 13.27 -13.46
C GLY A 168 -13.28 12.90 -12.47
N PRO A 169 -13.43 11.61 -12.18
CA PRO A 169 -14.47 11.10 -11.29
C PRO A 169 -14.27 11.57 -9.84
N LEU A 170 -15.37 11.58 -9.08
CA LEU A 170 -15.38 11.97 -7.67
C LEU A 170 -14.64 10.92 -6.81
N CYS A 171 -13.71 11.39 -5.99
CA CYS A 171 -12.99 10.62 -4.98
C CYS A 171 -13.71 10.67 -3.63
N LEU A 172 -13.52 9.66 -2.78
CA LEU A 172 -14.05 9.64 -1.40
C LEU A 172 -13.57 10.83 -0.55
N CYS A 173 -12.40 11.40 -0.85
CA CYS A 173 -11.91 12.61 -0.18
C CYS A 173 -12.68 13.90 -0.57
N GLY A 174 -13.71 13.82 -1.40
CA GLY A 174 -14.52 14.95 -1.87
C GLY A 174 -13.95 15.70 -3.08
N LYS A 175 -12.71 15.41 -3.50
CA LYS A 175 -12.09 16.01 -4.70
C LYS A 175 -12.34 15.17 -5.95
N ARG A 176 -12.06 15.72 -7.13
CA ARG A 176 -12.18 14.99 -8.41
C ARG A 176 -10.82 14.65 -8.97
N GLY A 177 -10.71 13.44 -9.60
CA GLY A 177 -9.55 13.01 -10.35
C GLY A 177 -8.27 12.85 -9.54
N CYS A 178 -8.40 12.40 -8.30
CA CYS A 178 -7.27 11.97 -7.49
C CYS A 178 -6.57 10.75 -8.12
N VAL A 179 -5.27 10.62 -7.90
CA VAL A 179 -4.48 9.45 -8.34
C VAL A 179 -5.15 8.14 -7.88
N GLU A 180 -5.54 8.03 -6.61
CA GLU A 180 -6.21 6.86 -6.08
C GLU A 180 -7.51 6.54 -6.81
N ARG A 181 -8.36 7.56 -7.07
CA ARG A 181 -9.65 7.38 -7.76
C ARG A 181 -9.49 6.81 -9.19
N LEU A 182 -8.31 6.95 -9.76
CA LEU A 182 -8.00 6.45 -11.09
C LEU A 182 -7.15 5.18 -11.08
N ALA A 183 -6.26 5.00 -10.10
CA ALA A 183 -5.22 3.98 -10.12
C ALA A 183 -5.40 2.84 -9.10
N SER A 184 -6.24 2.97 -8.06
CA SER A 184 -6.42 1.86 -7.12
C SER A 184 -7.25 0.73 -7.71
N GLY A 185 -7.02 -0.50 -7.23
CA GLY A 185 -7.70 -1.70 -7.74
C GLY A 185 -9.23 -1.61 -7.70
N PRO A 186 -9.86 -1.26 -6.56
CA PRO A 186 -11.31 -1.10 -6.46
C PRO A 186 -11.86 -0.01 -7.38
N TYR A 187 -11.17 1.12 -7.49
CA TYR A 187 -11.63 2.20 -8.37
C TYR A 187 -11.44 1.87 -9.86
N MET A 188 -10.41 1.13 -10.24
CA MET A 188 -10.31 0.60 -11.60
C MET A 188 -11.46 -0.37 -11.89
N ALA A 189 -11.84 -1.24 -10.92
CA ALA A 189 -13.00 -2.12 -11.06
C ALA A 189 -14.30 -1.34 -11.22
N GLN A 190 -14.49 -0.27 -10.43
CA GLN A 190 -15.63 0.62 -10.56
C GLN A 190 -15.66 1.33 -11.92
N ASN A 191 -14.53 1.87 -12.38
CA ASN A 191 -14.44 2.53 -13.69
C ASN A 191 -14.79 1.56 -14.85
N ALA A 192 -14.28 0.33 -14.79
CA ALA A 192 -14.62 -0.70 -15.77
C ALA A 192 -16.12 -1.03 -15.76
N ARG A 193 -16.73 -1.16 -14.57
CA ARG A 193 -18.17 -1.40 -14.43
C ARG A 193 -18.99 -0.28 -15.05
N GLU A 194 -18.68 0.98 -14.72
CA GLU A 194 -19.37 2.16 -15.26
C GLU A 194 -19.26 2.25 -16.80
N MET A 195 -18.15 1.79 -17.38
CA MET A 195 -17.98 1.72 -18.84
C MET A 195 -18.80 0.58 -19.45
N LEU A 196 -18.77 -0.61 -18.85
CA LEU A 196 -19.54 -1.77 -19.31
C LEU A 196 -21.06 -1.56 -19.26
N GLU A 197 -21.56 -0.81 -18.28
CA GLU A 197 -22.99 -0.47 -18.16
C GLU A 197 -23.46 0.49 -19.26
N LYS A 198 -22.56 1.33 -19.78
CA LYS A 198 -22.85 2.29 -20.87
C LYS A 198 -22.75 1.66 -22.26
N GLU A 199 -22.05 0.56 -22.38
CA GLU A 199 -21.87 -0.17 -23.64
C GLU A 199 -22.68 -1.47 -23.61
N PRO A 200 -23.94 -1.50 -24.10
CA PRO A 200 -24.74 -2.70 -24.14
C PRO A 200 -24.11 -3.73 -25.08
N PRO A 201 -24.35 -5.03 -24.84
CA PRO A 201 -23.88 -6.10 -25.73
C PRO A 201 -24.34 -5.82 -27.17
N SER A 202 -23.40 -5.79 -28.12
CA SER A 202 -23.71 -5.54 -29.53
C SER A 202 -24.35 -6.76 -30.17
N ALA A 203 -25.36 -6.54 -31.00
CA ALA A 203 -26.00 -7.58 -31.82
C ALA A 203 -25.07 -8.13 -32.93
N ASN A 204 -23.88 -7.51 -33.18
CA ASN A 204 -23.03 -7.77 -34.35
C ASN A 204 -21.63 -8.30 -34.05
N GLY A 205 -21.40 -8.96 -32.91
CA GLY A 205 -20.32 -9.96 -32.77
C GLY A 205 -18.94 -9.50 -32.29
N LYS A 206 -18.65 -8.21 -32.10
CA LYS A 206 -17.49 -7.77 -31.33
C LYS A 206 -17.91 -6.69 -30.34
N VAL A 207 -17.82 -6.98 -29.05
CA VAL A 207 -18.27 -6.09 -27.99
C VAL A 207 -17.07 -5.70 -27.14
N ARG A 208 -16.85 -4.39 -26.96
CA ARG A 208 -15.87 -3.92 -25.99
C ARG A 208 -16.23 -4.48 -24.62
N GLY A 209 -15.26 -5.05 -23.92
CA GLY A 209 -15.47 -5.63 -22.59
C GLY A 209 -15.94 -7.09 -22.59
N ASP A 210 -15.88 -7.81 -23.71
CA ASP A 210 -16.28 -9.23 -23.79
C ASP A 210 -15.45 -10.13 -22.87
N VAL A 211 -14.13 -9.89 -22.77
CA VAL A 211 -13.26 -10.70 -21.90
C VAL A 211 -13.56 -10.41 -20.43
N LEU A 212 -13.83 -9.15 -20.07
CA LEU A 212 -14.27 -8.80 -18.71
C LEU A 212 -15.57 -9.52 -18.33
N ARG A 213 -16.57 -9.49 -19.23
CA ARG A 213 -17.86 -10.19 -19.04
C ARG A 213 -17.66 -11.71 -18.93
N TYR A 214 -16.85 -12.29 -19.78
CA TYR A 214 -16.52 -13.71 -19.74
C TYR A 214 -15.87 -14.12 -18.41
N LEU A 215 -14.82 -13.38 -17.96
CA LEU A 215 -14.10 -13.67 -16.73
C LEU A 215 -14.94 -13.52 -15.46
N THR A 216 -15.99 -12.70 -15.51
CA THR A 216 -16.93 -12.50 -14.39
C THR A 216 -18.22 -13.28 -14.50
N GLY A 217 -18.41 -14.07 -15.57
CA GLY A 217 -19.67 -14.76 -15.83
C GLY A 217 -20.85 -13.78 -15.98
N ASN A 218 -20.62 -12.56 -16.47
CA ASN A 218 -21.53 -11.42 -16.54
C ASN A 218 -21.97 -10.83 -15.17
N ASP A 219 -21.40 -11.26 -14.05
CA ASP A 219 -21.59 -10.59 -12.77
C ASP A 219 -20.51 -9.50 -12.59
N LEU A 220 -20.87 -8.26 -12.88
CA LEU A 220 -19.96 -7.12 -12.79
C LEU A 220 -19.49 -6.80 -11.35
N ASN A 221 -20.11 -7.40 -10.32
CA ASN A 221 -19.66 -7.26 -8.94
C ASN A 221 -18.37 -8.05 -8.68
N LEU A 222 -18.06 -9.04 -9.52
CA LEU A 222 -16.81 -9.83 -9.45
C LEU A 222 -15.62 -9.14 -10.10
N LEU A 223 -15.79 -7.92 -10.66
CA LEU A 223 -14.68 -7.14 -11.17
C LEU A 223 -13.70 -6.77 -10.05
N THR A 224 -12.43 -7.05 -10.30
CA THR A 224 -11.30 -6.72 -9.43
C THR A 224 -10.14 -6.19 -10.26
N GLY A 225 -9.16 -5.53 -9.64
CA GLY A 225 -7.93 -5.11 -10.33
C GLY A 225 -7.21 -6.29 -11.02
N LYS A 226 -7.26 -7.49 -10.44
CA LYS A 226 -6.70 -8.72 -11.04
C LYS A 226 -7.46 -9.13 -12.30
N VAL A 227 -8.80 -9.13 -12.26
CA VAL A 227 -9.64 -9.44 -13.42
C VAL A 227 -9.36 -8.47 -14.55
N ILE A 228 -9.27 -7.16 -14.25
CA ILE A 228 -8.94 -6.12 -15.23
C ILE A 228 -7.57 -6.37 -15.87
N SER A 229 -6.54 -6.64 -15.06
CA SER A 229 -5.19 -6.94 -15.58
C SER A 229 -5.20 -8.17 -16.49
N THR A 230 -5.93 -9.23 -16.11
CA THR A 230 -6.07 -10.43 -16.91
C THR A 230 -6.80 -10.15 -18.22
N ALA A 231 -7.91 -9.41 -18.19
CA ALA A 231 -8.68 -9.07 -19.38
C ALA A 231 -7.88 -8.19 -20.34
N ALA A 232 -7.16 -7.19 -19.82
CA ALA A 232 -6.31 -6.32 -20.62
C ALA A 232 -5.19 -7.09 -21.35
N ALA A 233 -4.56 -8.06 -20.67
CA ALA A 233 -3.57 -8.95 -21.27
C ALA A 233 -4.16 -9.82 -22.38
N ASN A 234 -5.46 -10.12 -22.33
CA ASN A 234 -6.20 -10.85 -23.36
C ASN A 234 -6.88 -9.93 -24.40
N GLY A 235 -6.49 -8.65 -24.46
CA GLY A 235 -6.91 -7.74 -25.51
C GLY A 235 -8.24 -7.04 -25.29
N ASP A 236 -8.81 -7.08 -24.08
CA ASP A 236 -10.03 -6.34 -23.74
C ASP A 236 -9.78 -4.83 -23.75
N GLU A 237 -10.49 -4.11 -24.63
CA GLU A 237 -10.27 -2.68 -24.84
C GLU A 237 -10.68 -1.83 -23.63
N ILE A 238 -11.76 -2.18 -22.90
CA ILE A 238 -12.17 -1.47 -21.69
C ILE A 238 -11.13 -1.67 -20.58
N ALA A 239 -10.69 -2.90 -20.40
CA ALA A 239 -9.67 -3.21 -19.41
C ALA A 239 -8.34 -2.50 -19.70
N GLN A 240 -7.93 -2.44 -20.99
CA GLN A 240 -6.75 -1.70 -21.43
C GLN A 240 -6.89 -0.19 -21.18
N GLU A 241 -8.05 0.39 -21.48
CA GLU A 241 -8.32 1.81 -21.24
C GLU A 241 -8.27 2.16 -19.75
N VAL A 242 -8.89 1.33 -18.90
CA VAL A 242 -8.88 1.52 -17.43
C VAL A 242 -7.47 1.43 -16.87
N LEU A 243 -6.68 0.42 -17.27
CA LEU A 243 -5.29 0.28 -16.83
C LEU A 243 -4.42 1.45 -17.32
N TYR A 244 -4.60 1.88 -18.57
CA TYR A 244 -3.90 3.03 -19.11
C TYR A 244 -4.18 4.31 -18.30
N ARG A 245 -5.44 4.60 -18.00
CA ARG A 245 -5.83 5.78 -17.20
C ARG A 245 -5.25 5.74 -15.79
N GLY A 246 -5.24 4.56 -15.14
CA GLY A 246 -4.61 4.37 -13.84
C GLY A 246 -3.09 4.59 -13.88
N ALA A 247 -2.42 4.00 -14.87
CA ALA A 247 -0.99 4.16 -15.07
C ALA A 247 -0.60 5.62 -15.42
N TRP A 248 -1.42 6.28 -16.25
CA TRP A 248 -1.27 7.69 -16.58
C TRP A 248 -1.38 8.57 -15.33
N ALA A 249 -2.42 8.38 -14.53
CA ALA A 249 -2.64 9.15 -13.31
C ALA A 249 -1.48 9.01 -12.33
N LEU A 250 -1.00 7.78 -12.14
CA LEU A 250 0.17 7.50 -11.30
C LEU A 250 1.43 8.17 -11.85
N GLY A 251 1.66 8.10 -13.18
CA GLY A 251 2.79 8.74 -13.84
C GLY A 251 2.79 10.26 -13.66
N VAL A 252 1.63 10.92 -13.83
CA VAL A 252 1.49 12.37 -13.58
C VAL A 252 1.79 12.68 -12.10
N GLY A 253 1.24 11.91 -11.17
CA GLY A 253 1.52 12.07 -9.74
C GLY A 253 3.01 11.98 -9.42
N ILE A 254 3.69 10.95 -9.95
CA ILE A 254 5.15 10.75 -9.76
C ILE A 254 5.94 11.92 -10.36
N GLY A 255 5.63 12.36 -11.58
CA GLY A 255 6.33 13.47 -12.21
C GLY A 255 6.17 14.80 -11.46
N ASN A 256 4.97 15.08 -10.92
CA ASN A 256 4.74 16.24 -10.06
C ASN A 256 5.55 16.16 -8.76
N VAL A 257 5.59 15.00 -8.11
CA VAL A 257 6.40 14.76 -6.91
C VAL A 257 7.89 14.90 -7.24
N ALA A 258 8.35 14.41 -8.39
CA ALA A 258 9.73 14.57 -8.85
C ALA A 258 10.11 16.03 -8.96
N ASN A 259 9.24 16.87 -9.54
CA ASN A 259 9.46 18.32 -9.65
C ASN A 259 9.49 19.05 -8.30
N LEU A 260 8.71 18.59 -7.31
CA LEU A 260 8.61 19.25 -6.01
C LEU A 260 9.71 18.84 -5.03
N MET A 261 10.07 17.55 -5.01
CA MET A 261 10.90 16.97 -3.95
C MET A 261 12.21 16.37 -4.48
N ASN A 262 12.30 16.14 -5.78
CA ASN A 262 13.48 15.60 -6.47
C ASN A 262 14.10 14.36 -5.76
N PRO A 263 13.32 13.30 -5.46
CA PRO A 263 13.90 12.11 -4.85
C PRO A 263 14.78 11.36 -5.85
N GLN A 264 15.78 10.64 -5.36
CA GLN A 264 16.64 9.80 -6.20
C GLN A 264 15.86 8.60 -6.78
N ARG A 265 14.87 8.08 -6.03
CA ARG A 265 14.15 6.86 -6.40
C ARG A 265 12.70 6.87 -5.95
N PHE A 266 11.82 6.36 -6.84
CA PHE A 266 10.47 5.95 -6.52
C PHE A 266 10.42 4.43 -6.44
N VAL A 267 9.93 3.88 -5.33
CA VAL A 267 9.76 2.45 -5.11
C VAL A 267 8.27 2.14 -5.10
N LEU A 268 7.78 1.35 -6.07
CA LEU A 268 6.36 1.07 -6.23
C LEU A 268 6.03 -0.35 -5.78
N GLY A 269 5.13 -0.45 -4.81
CA GLY A 269 4.59 -1.68 -4.25
C GLY A 269 3.07 -1.82 -4.43
N GLY A 270 2.51 -2.87 -3.84
CA GLY A 270 1.08 -3.17 -3.89
C GLY A 270 0.65 -3.98 -5.10
N GLY A 271 -0.57 -4.53 -5.01
CA GLY A 271 -1.08 -5.52 -5.97
C GLY A 271 -1.21 -5.02 -7.42
N VAL A 272 -1.47 -3.73 -7.63
CA VAL A 272 -1.61 -3.15 -8.97
C VAL A 272 -0.29 -3.14 -9.74
N THR A 273 0.85 -3.12 -9.06
CA THR A 273 2.17 -3.20 -9.73
C THR A 273 2.39 -4.53 -10.48
N LYS A 274 1.55 -5.54 -10.21
CA LYS A 274 1.53 -6.85 -10.89
C LYS A 274 0.74 -6.83 -12.21
N ALA A 275 0.23 -5.66 -12.66
CA ALA A 275 -0.63 -5.52 -13.85
C ALA A 275 0.08 -5.71 -15.21
N GLY A 276 1.38 -6.01 -15.21
CA GLY A 276 2.15 -6.31 -16.44
C GLY A 276 2.97 -5.13 -16.96
N ASP A 277 3.79 -5.40 -17.99
CA ASP A 277 4.81 -4.45 -18.44
C ASP A 277 4.25 -3.20 -19.13
N ASN A 278 3.07 -3.32 -19.77
CA ASN A 278 2.41 -2.16 -20.36
C ASN A 278 2.06 -1.09 -19.32
N PHE A 279 1.58 -1.50 -18.14
CA PHE A 279 1.32 -0.58 -17.02
C PHE A 279 2.60 0.18 -16.64
N TRP A 280 3.71 -0.53 -16.45
CA TRP A 280 5.01 0.06 -16.09
C TRP A 280 5.56 0.99 -17.17
N THR A 281 5.39 0.62 -18.44
CA THR A 281 5.82 1.46 -19.58
C THR A 281 5.09 2.80 -19.56
N VAL A 282 3.77 2.78 -19.37
CA VAL A 282 2.97 4.02 -19.29
C VAL A 282 3.35 4.85 -18.07
N VAL A 283 3.47 4.25 -16.89
CA VAL A 283 3.88 4.96 -15.66
C VAL A 283 5.20 5.67 -15.87
N ARG A 284 6.23 4.96 -16.35
CA ARG A 284 7.56 5.53 -16.55
C ARG A 284 7.58 6.63 -17.63
N LYS A 285 6.89 6.39 -18.75
CA LYS A 285 6.79 7.37 -19.83
C LYS A 285 6.14 8.66 -19.35
N VAL A 286 4.95 8.56 -18.74
CA VAL A 286 4.18 9.73 -18.31
C VAL A 286 4.89 10.47 -17.17
N ALA A 287 5.53 9.76 -16.24
CA ALA A 287 6.31 10.40 -15.19
C ALA A 287 7.48 11.23 -15.76
N ARG A 288 8.18 10.71 -16.77
CA ARG A 288 9.25 11.44 -17.45
C ARG A 288 8.74 12.63 -18.24
N GLU A 289 7.60 12.50 -18.93
CA GLU A 289 6.97 13.58 -19.70
C GLU A 289 6.41 14.69 -18.79
N THR A 290 6.06 14.36 -17.55
CA THR A 290 5.52 15.32 -16.56
C THR A 290 6.63 16.03 -15.78
N ALA A 291 7.73 15.35 -15.52
CA ALA A 291 8.87 15.94 -14.82
C ALA A 291 9.68 16.86 -15.76
N LEU A 292 10.39 17.84 -15.16
CA LEU A 292 11.36 18.64 -15.90
C LEU A 292 12.49 17.74 -16.44
N PRO A 293 13.02 18.01 -17.63
CA PRO A 293 14.06 17.18 -18.25
C PRO A 293 15.32 17.01 -17.40
N GLU A 294 15.66 18.00 -16.58
CA GLU A 294 16.83 18.04 -15.71
C GLU A 294 16.65 17.20 -14.43
N VAL A 295 15.40 16.86 -14.07
CA VAL A 295 15.11 16.07 -12.85
C VAL A 295 15.31 14.59 -13.15
N ASN A 296 16.36 14.00 -12.54
CA ASN A 296 16.70 12.60 -12.68
C ASN A 296 16.18 11.79 -11.49
N PHE A 297 15.50 10.69 -11.77
CA PHE A 297 15.01 9.74 -10.77
C PHE A 297 14.85 8.35 -11.37
N GLU A 298 14.79 7.34 -10.51
CA GLU A 298 14.48 5.98 -10.93
C GLU A 298 13.07 5.59 -10.48
N ILE A 299 12.40 4.73 -11.27
CA ILE A 299 11.12 4.10 -10.88
C ILE A 299 11.33 2.61 -10.91
N VAL A 300 11.29 1.98 -9.72
CA VAL A 300 11.57 0.56 -9.53
C VAL A 300 10.43 -0.17 -8.83
N ARG A 301 10.40 -1.49 -8.96
CA ARG A 301 9.48 -2.35 -8.20
C ARG A 301 10.00 -2.52 -6.78
N ALA A 302 9.08 -2.55 -5.81
CA ALA A 302 9.37 -2.97 -4.45
C ALA A 302 9.92 -4.40 -4.43
N LEU A 303 10.98 -4.65 -3.66
CA LEU A 303 11.61 -5.96 -3.55
C LEU A 303 10.98 -6.83 -2.48
N LEU A 304 10.48 -6.22 -1.40
CA LEU A 304 9.89 -6.96 -0.27
C LEU A 304 8.46 -7.40 -0.53
N GLY A 305 7.84 -6.90 -1.61
CA GLY A 305 6.50 -7.31 -2.03
C GLY A 305 5.44 -7.07 -0.97
N ASP A 306 4.65 -8.12 -0.69
CA ASP A 306 3.55 -8.05 0.28
C ASP A 306 4.05 -8.06 1.74
N ASP A 307 5.34 -8.35 1.99
CA ASP A 307 5.98 -8.35 3.31
C ASP A 307 6.68 -7.01 3.65
N ALA A 308 6.61 -6.01 2.77
CA ALA A 308 7.24 -4.70 3.00
C ALA A 308 6.80 -4.05 4.32
N PRO A 309 5.51 -4.06 4.72
CA PRO A 309 5.07 -3.56 6.02
C PRO A 309 5.70 -4.33 7.20
N LEU A 310 5.78 -5.66 7.13
CA LEU A 310 6.39 -6.47 8.19
C LEU A 310 7.91 -6.22 8.33
N TRP A 311 8.64 -6.14 7.20
CA TRP A 311 10.06 -5.79 7.24
C TRP A 311 10.29 -4.35 7.74
N GLY A 312 9.40 -3.44 7.41
CA GLY A 312 9.40 -2.09 7.96
C GLY A 312 9.14 -2.10 9.47
N ALA A 313 8.22 -2.92 9.94
CA ALA A 313 7.97 -3.12 11.36
C ALA A 313 9.22 -3.68 12.07
N VAL A 314 9.97 -4.60 11.45
CA VAL A 314 11.29 -5.01 11.99
C VAL A 314 12.21 -3.81 12.14
N ALA A 315 12.29 -2.95 11.12
CA ALA A 315 13.16 -1.77 11.18
C ALA A 315 12.72 -0.78 12.27
N LEU A 316 11.41 -0.58 12.47
CA LEU A 316 10.88 0.22 13.58
C LEU A 316 11.24 -0.37 14.94
N GLY A 317 11.06 -1.70 15.11
CA GLY A 317 11.45 -2.38 16.36
C GLY A 317 12.94 -2.27 16.65
N LEU A 318 13.80 -2.36 15.65
CA LEU A 318 15.24 -2.15 15.84
C LEU A 318 15.55 -0.72 16.26
N SER A 319 14.88 0.29 15.69
CA SER A 319 15.13 1.71 16.00
C SER A 319 14.74 2.13 17.42
N VAL A 320 13.97 1.32 18.14
CA VAL A 320 13.61 1.58 19.55
C VAL A 320 14.74 1.15 20.50
N LEU A 321 15.67 0.32 20.03
CA LEU A 321 16.76 -0.22 20.81
C LEU A 321 18.08 0.58 20.63
N ASP A 322 18.13 1.43 19.60
CA ASP A 322 19.25 2.36 19.32
C ASP A 322 19.11 3.63 20.18
#